data_297d88337e5441b8c9fc3110e8074e60
#
_entry.id   297d88337e5441b8c9fc3110e8074e60
#
_cell.length_a   1.000
_cell.length_b   1.000
_cell.length_c   1.000
_cell.angle_alpha   90.00
_cell.angle_beta   90.00
_cell.angle_gamma   90.00
#
_symmetry.space_group_name_H-M   'P 1'
#
loop_
_entity.id
_entity.type
_entity.pdbx_description
1 polymer ?
#
loop_
_entity_poly.entity_id
_entity_poly.type
_entity_poly.pdbx_seq_one_letter_code
_entity_poly.pdbx_strand_id
1 'polypeptide(L)' 'MQEEHVEYYKDGSVKGKGLIVDGKMEGYWEWFRKNGTKMRSGHFTAGEQVGEWITYDQQGQVYKVTNMRKRG' A
#
# COMPACT_ATOMS: atom_id res chain seq x y z
N MET A 1 5.10 6.75 -17.97
CA MET A 1 3.64 6.76 -18.07
C MET A 1 3.03 6.31 -16.75
N GLN A 2 2.00 6.98 -16.32
CA GLN A 2 1.40 6.79 -15.00
C GLN A 2 0.13 5.94 -15.13
N GLU A 3 0.03 4.87 -14.31
CA GLU A 3 -1.11 3.98 -14.36
C GLU A 3 -1.61 3.68 -12.95
N GLU A 4 -2.91 3.69 -12.78
CA GLU A 4 -3.52 3.22 -11.55
C GLU A 4 -3.57 1.69 -11.59
N HIS A 5 -3.09 1.06 -10.52
CA HIS A 5 -3.02 -0.39 -10.43
C HIS A 5 -3.89 -0.87 -9.28
N VAL A 6 -4.75 -1.85 -9.55
CA VAL A 6 -5.61 -2.44 -8.53
C VAL A 6 -5.49 -3.96 -8.62
N GLU A 7 -5.26 -4.59 -7.47
CA GLU A 7 -5.23 -6.05 -7.38
C GLU A 7 -6.45 -6.53 -6.61
N TYR A 8 -6.94 -7.70 -6.96
CA TYR A 8 -8.16 -8.25 -6.38
C TYR A 8 -7.91 -9.65 -5.82
N TYR A 9 -8.63 -9.97 -4.74
CA TYR A 9 -8.74 -11.34 -4.28
C TYR A 9 -9.64 -12.12 -5.24
N LYS A 10 -9.66 -13.44 -5.10
CA LYS A 10 -10.47 -14.29 -5.97
C LYS A 10 -11.96 -13.96 -5.90
N ASP A 11 -12.42 -13.46 -4.76
CA ASP A 11 -13.84 -13.12 -4.58
C ASP A 11 -14.21 -11.74 -5.14
N GLY A 12 -13.24 -11.05 -5.75
CA GLY A 12 -13.48 -9.74 -6.35
C GLY A 12 -13.24 -8.55 -5.43
N SER A 13 -12.96 -8.77 -4.14
CA SER A 13 -12.65 -7.67 -3.25
C SER A 13 -11.24 -7.15 -3.52
N VAL A 14 -11.03 -5.86 -3.24
CA VAL A 14 -9.74 -5.22 -3.49
C VAL A 14 -8.69 -5.75 -2.52
N LYS A 15 -7.57 -6.19 -3.06
CA LYS A 15 -6.44 -6.65 -2.29
C LYS A 15 -5.44 -5.54 -2.04
N GLY A 16 -5.18 -4.72 -3.05
CA GLY A 16 -4.27 -3.60 -2.95
C GLY A 16 -4.44 -2.65 -4.11
N LYS A 17 -4.07 -1.40 -3.91
CA LYS A 17 -4.14 -0.41 -4.98
C LYS A 17 -3.15 0.71 -4.76
N GLY A 18 -2.72 1.29 -5.88
CA GLY A 18 -1.78 2.39 -5.89
C GLY A 18 -1.42 2.78 -7.30
N LEU A 19 -0.37 3.55 -7.43
CA LEU A 19 0.06 4.10 -8.70
C LEU A 19 1.32 3.38 -9.19
N ILE A 20 1.36 3.12 -10.49
CA ILE A 20 2.56 2.60 -11.15
C ILE A 20 3.04 3.68 -12.12
N VAL A 21 4.29 4.05 -12.01
CA VAL A 21 4.92 5.02 -12.91
C VAL A 21 6.15 4.36 -13.51
N ASP A 22 6.16 4.26 -14.84
CA ASP A 22 7.27 3.63 -15.56
C ASP A 22 7.65 2.27 -15.01
N GLY A 23 6.61 1.46 -14.69
CA GLY A 23 6.80 0.09 -14.22
C GLY A 23 7.15 -0.05 -12.76
N LYS A 24 7.17 1.05 -12.01
CA LYS A 24 7.52 1.03 -10.59
C LYS A 24 6.40 1.58 -9.73
N MET A 25 6.26 1.03 -8.53
CA MET A 25 5.29 1.54 -7.56
C MET A 25 5.68 2.95 -7.15
N GLU A 26 4.70 3.84 -7.09
CA GLU A 26 4.95 5.23 -6.82
C GLU A 26 3.81 5.81 -5.98
N GLY A 27 4.13 6.71 -5.03
CA GLY A 27 3.14 7.41 -4.23
C GLY A 27 2.46 6.51 -3.21
N TYR A 28 1.24 6.86 -2.87
CA TYR A 28 0.50 6.19 -1.81
C TYR A 28 -0.05 4.85 -2.28
N TRP A 29 0.19 3.82 -1.47
CA TRP A 29 -0.32 2.47 -1.72
C TRP A 29 -1.03 1.97 -0.48
N GLU A 30 -2.10 1.19 -0.67
CA GLU A 30 -2.82 0.58 0.43
C GLU A 30 -3.24 -0.83 0.08
N TRP A 31 -3.28 -1.68 1.10
CA TRP A 31 -3.66 -3.09 0.98
C TRP A 31 -4.79 -3.39 1.94
N PHE A 32 -5.64 -4.32 1.56
CA PHE A 32 -6.85 -4.65 2.30
C PHE A 32 -6.94 -6.13 2.59
N ARG A 33 -7.63 -6.47 3.67
CA ARG A 33 -8.00 -7.84 3.97
C ARG A 33 -9.23 -8.21 3.16
N LYS A 34 -9.52 -9.52 3.09
CA LYS A 34 -10.70 -10.00 2.35
C LYS A 34 -12.00 -9.39 2.84
N ASN A 35 -12.08 -9.08 4.14
CA ASN A 35 -13.29 -8.47 4.71
C ASN A 35 -13.42 -6.98 4.44
N GLY A 36 -12.48 -6.41 3.70
CA GLY A 36 -12.52 -5.00 3.33
C GLY A 36 -11.82 -4.05 4.27
N THR A 37 -11.36 -4.54 5.44
CA THR A 37 -10.61 -3.65 6.34
C THR A 37 -9.21 -3.43 5.81
N LYS A 38 -8.72 -2.21 6.00
CA LYS A 38 -7.36 -1.88 5.57
C LYS A 38 -6.35 -2.66 6.41
N MET A 39 -5.40 -3.27 5.73
CA MET A 39 -4.36 -4.06 6.37
C MET A 39 -3.08 -3.25 6.53
N ARG A 40 -2.72 -2.48 5.52
CA ARG A 40 -1.43 -1.80 5.47
C ARG A 40 -1.49 -0.64 4.50
N SER A 41 -0.72 0.40 4.77
CA SER A 41 -0.57 1.50 3.83
C SER A 41 0.83 2.10 3.93
N GLY A 42 1.26 2.73 2.86
CA GLY A 42 2.57 3.35 2.84
C GLY A 42 2.81 4.09 1.54
N HIS A 43 4.03 4.57 1.41
CA HIS A 43 4.43 5.34 0.23
C HIS A 43 5.63 4.71 -0.44
N PHE A 44 5.68 4.84 -1.75
CA PHE A 44 6.82 4.40 -2.56
C PHE A 44 7.40 5.57 -3.34
N THR A 45 8.69 5.52 -3.56
CA THR A 45 9.37 6.39 -4.52
C THR A 45 10.22 5.50 -5.41
N ALA A 46 9.90 5.47 -6.69
CA ALA A 46 10.61 4.66 -7.68
C ALA A 46 10.77 3.21 -7.24
N GLY A 47 9.73 2.63 -6.66
CA GLY A 47 9.72 1.24 -6.22
C GLY A 47 10.27 0.99 -4.84
N GLU A 48 10.75 2.02 -4.15
CA GLU A 48 11.32 1.88 -2.81
C GLU A 48 10.35 2.37 -1.75
N GLN A 49 10.26 1.66 -0.64
CA GLN A 49 9.45 2.07 0.50
C GLN A 49 10.06 3.30 1.16
N VAL A 50 9.25 4.35 1.34
CA VAL A 50 9.70 5.59 1.99
C VAL A 50 8.63 6.10 2.94
N GLY A 51 9.04 6.90 3.91
CA GLY A 51 8.13 7.57 4.83
C GLY A 51 7.47 6.62 5.81
N GLU A 52 6.31 7.01 6.28
CA GLU A 52 5.56 6.22 7.25
C GLU A 52 4.82 5.07 6.60
N TRP A 53 5.01 3.90 7.18
CA TRP A 53 4.27 2.70 6.80
C TRP A 53 3.43 2.27 7.97
N ILE A 54 2.14 2.08 7.74
CA ILE A 54 1.18 1.82 8.80
C ILE A 54 0.59 0.44 8.61
N THR A 55 0.58 -0.35 9.71
CA THR A 55 -0.11 -1.63 9.76
C THR A 55 -1.36 -1.44 10.61
N TYR A 56 -2.48 -1.97 10.12
CA TYR A 56 -3.77 -1.85 10.79
C TYR A 56 -4.20 -3.20 11.36
N ASP A 57 -4.91 -3.16 12.48
CA ASP A 57 -5.45 -4.38 13.08
C ASP A 57 -6.72 -4.81 12.33
N GLN A 58 -7.36 -5.88 12.83
CA GLN A 58 -8.53 -6.45 12.17
C GLN A 58 -9.75 -5.55 12.21
N GLN A 59 -9.77 -4.56 13.10
CA GLN A 59 -10.84 -3.56 13.17
C GLN A 59 -10.52 -2.33 12.32
N GLY A 60 -9.37 -2.30 11.65
CA GLY A 60 -8.98 -1.18 10.83
C GLY A 60 -8.32 -0.04 11.61
N GLN A 61 -7.94 -0.30 12.86
CA GLN A 61 -7.26 0.69 13.69
C GLN A 61 -5.75 0.56 13.54
N VAL A 62 -5.05 1.66 13.73
CA VAL A 62 -3.59 1.67 13.64
C VAL A 62 -3.00 0.74 14.70
N TYR A 63 -2.23 -0.24 14.24
CA TYR A 63 -1.57 -1.21 15.11
C TYR A 63 -0.09 -0.88 15.26
N LYS A 64 0.57 -0.48 14.18
CA LYS A 64 2.00 -0.25 14.17
C LYS A 64 2.35 0.79 13.11
N VAL A 65 3.27 1.68 13.44
CA VAL A 65 3.80 2.66 12.47
C VAL A 65 5.30 2.43 12.36
N THR A 66 5.78 2.29 11.14
CA THR A 66 7.20 2.10 10.85
C THR A 66 7.67 3.21 9.92
N ASN A 67 8.78 3.82 10.25
CA ASN A 67 9.38 4.83 9.38
C ASN A 67 10.42 4.18 8.49
N MET A 68 10.19 4.27 7.18
CA MET A 68 11.15 3.79 6.18
C MET A 68 12.00 4.96 5.76
N ARG A 69 13.29 4.85 5.99
CA ARG A 69 14.23 5.90 5.62
C ARG A 69 14.84 5.60 4.28
N LYS A 70 14.83 6.61 3.43
CA LYS A 70 15.54 6.49 2.17
C LYS A 70 17.04 6.53 2.47
N ARG A 71 17.77 5.58 1.91
CA ARG A 71 19.23 5.60 2.02
C ARG A 71 19.79 6.62 1.06
N GLY A 72 20.47 7.57 1.60
CA GLY A 72 21.09 8.65 0.83
C GLY A 72 22.32 8.22 0.08
#